data_cd6de90312630aec9ea3f4ef46e96f9b
#
_entry.id   cd6de90312630aec9ea3f4ef46e96f9b
#
_cell.length_a   1.000
_cell.length_b   1.000
_cell.length_c   1.000
_cell.angle_alpha   90.00
_cell.angle_beta   90.00
_cell.angle_gamma   90.00
#
_symmetry.space_group_name_H-M   'P 1'
#
loop_
_entity.id
_entity.type
_entity.pdbx_description
1 polymer ?
#
loop_
_entity_poly.entity_id
_entity_poly.type
_entity_poly.pdbx_seq_one_letter_code
_entity_poly.pdbx_strand_id
1 'polypeptide(L)'
;MTELWRKPATEIAQLVRIGAASATEITEDALARLDAVNPAINAVVQFMPQQAMAAAKAIDEAVARGDRLPPLAGVPVTVKVNVDQEGFATTNGLRIQKDLVAQQDSPVVANLRKAGAIIIGRTNAPAFSLHWFCRNSLHGHTKNPLNPAITPGGSSGGASAATAAGIGAIGHGTDIAGSIRYPAYACGLHGLRPTLGRVPAINFSGPDRHIGAQLMAVSGPLARTIADVRAGYEAMAAQDLRDPWWVPVPHDLPDQPKRVALCISPDGLKVDAPVADALRAAASKLADAGWEVEEVTARPCKNLQGCKLHFGCPSFAAPGPKPSSAKTIRMQDSSMPR
;
A
#
# COMPACT_ATOMS: atom_id res chain seq x y z
N MET A 1 19.10 14.17 21.31
CA MET A 1 18.38 14.47 20.04
C MET A 1 16.95 13.95 20.21
N THR A 2 15.97 14.78 19.92
CA THR A 2 14.56 14.39 19.97
C THR A 2 14.32 13.38 18.84
N GLU A 3 13.87 12.14 19.13
CA GLU A 3 13.62 11.11 18.12
C GLU A 3 12.37 11.46 17.29
N LEU A 4 12.53 12.39 16.32
CA LEU A 4 11.44 12.91 15.48
C LEU A 4 10.78 11.82 14.65
N TRP A 5 11.53 10.76 14.28
CA TRP A 5 11.02 9.60 13.57
C TRP A 5 9.91 8.82 14.32
N ARG A 6 9.79 8.99 15.65
CA ARG A 6 8.72 8.36 16.45
C ARG A 6 7.39 9.07 16.32
N LYS A 7 7.42 10.35 15.91
CA LYS A 7 6.20 11.17 15.85
C LYS A 7 5.25 10.71 14.75
N PRO A 8 3.93 10.84 14.97
CA PRO A 8 2.93 10.67 13.91
C PRO A 8 3.16 11.66 12.75
N ALA A 9 2.75 11.28 11.54
CA ALA A 9 2.84 12.14 10.36
C ALA A 9 2.10 13.47 10.54
N THR A 10 0.93 13.43 11.15
CA THR A 10 0.12 14.60 11.44
C THR A 10 0.80 15.56 12.43
N GLU A 11 1.51 15.03 13.43
CA GLU A 11 2.32 15.83 14.36
C GLU A 11 3.54 16.43 13.65
N ILE A 12 4.25 15.66 12.82
CA ILE A 12 5.37 16.13 12.01
C ILE A 12 4.94 17.32 11.14
N ALA A 13 3.87 17.17 10.38
CA ALA A 13 3.35 18.24 9.54
C ALA A 13 2.97 19.51 10.34
N GLN A 14 2.48 19.34 11.57
CA GLN A 14 2.19 20.45 12.46
C GLN A 14 3.46 21.13 12.97
N LEU A 15 4.49 20.38 13.38
CA LEU A 15 5.77 20.94 13.83
C LEU A 15 6.41 21.80 12.73
N VAL A 16 6.41 21.32 11.48
CA VAL A 16 6.91 22.10 10.33
C VAL A 16 6.07 23.36 10.13
N ARG A 17 4.75 23.26 10.20
CA ARG A 17 3.85 24.40 9.95
C ARG A 17 4.02 25.53 10.95
N ILE A 18 4.30 25.20 12.22
CA ILE A 18 4.51 26.21 13.27
C ILE A 18 6.00 26.59 13.45
N GLY A 19 6.89 26.05 12.64
CA GLY A 19 8.34 26.30 12.73
C GLY A 19 9.02 25.72 13.97
N ALA A 20 8.40 24.74 14.64
CA ALA A 20 8.97 24.08 15.82
C ALA A 20 10.02 23.02 15.48
N ALA A 21 10.03 22.53 14.25
CA ALA A 21 11.10 21.74 13.65
C ALA A 21 11.14 22.04 12.16
N SER A 22 12.32 22.06 11.55
CA SER A 22 12.45 22.19 10.11
C SER A 22 12.19 20.87 9.39
N ALA A 23 11.76 20.94 8.13
CA ALA A 23 11.64 19.75 7.28
C ALA A 23 13.00 19.08 7.07
N THR A 24 14.08 19.88 7.04
CA THR A 24 15.47 19.41 6.97
C THR A 24 15.81 18.55 8.18
N GLU A 25 15.64 19.04 9.42
CA GLU A 25 15.91 18.26 10.65
C GLU A 25 15.12 16.95 10.70
N ILE A 26 13.83 16.99 10.33
CA ILE A 26 12.97 15.80 10.29
C ILE A 26 13.46 14.79 9.26
N THR A 27 13.89 15.26 8.09
CA THR A 27 14.39 14.39 7.02
C THR A 27 15.73 13.78 7.38
N GLU A 28 16.65 14.55 8.00
CA GLU A 28 17.91 14.05 8.51
C GLU A 28 17.72 12.96 9.56
N ASP A 29 16.82 13.17 10.53
CA ASP A 29 16.47 12.17 11.55
C ASP A 29 15.87 10.88 10.93
N ALA A 30 14.99 11.02 9.93
CA ALA A 30 14.41 9.89 9.21
C ALA A 30 15.46 9.12 8.38
N LEU A 31 16.39 9.80 7.74
CA LEU A 31 17.50 9.18 6.99
C LEU A 31 18.49 8.50 7.95
N ALA A 32 18.83 9.12 9.06
CA ALA A 32 19.66 8.49 10.10
C ALA A 32 18.99 7.23 10.66
N ARG A 33 17.66 7.26 10.88
CA ARG A 33 16.90 6.08 11.30
C ARG A 33 16.94 4.98 10.24
N LEU A 34 16.79 5.33 8.96
CA LEU A 34 16.89 4.41 7.83
C LEU A 34 18.27 3.72 7.83
N ASP A 35 19.34 4.48 7.92
CA ASP A 35 20.71 3.96 7.92
C ASP A 35 20.98 3.03 9.11
N ALA A 36 20.45 3.36 10.27
CA ALA A 36 20.64 2.57 11.48
C ALA A 36 19.93 1.20 11.47
N VAL A 37 18.71 1.13 10.91
CA VAL A 37 17.87 -0.07 11.05
C VAL A 37 17.67 -0.89 9.78
N ASN A 38 17.75 -0.25 8.61
CA ASN A 38 17.49 -0.94 7.34
C ASN A 38 18.46 -2.08 7.01
N PRO A 39 19.77 -2.02 7.37
CA PRO A 39 20.67 -3.16 7.16
C PRO A 39 20.20 -4.46 7.82
N ALA A 40 19.50 -4.37 8.95
CA ALA A 40 18.98 -5.54 9.66
C ALA A 40 17.68 -6.09 9.05
N ILE A 41 16.84 -5.22 8.45
CA ILE A 41 15.49 -5.59 7.99
C ILE A 41 15.33 -5.61 6.48
N ASN A 42 16.20 -4.95 5.72
CA ASN A 42 16.14 -4.83 4.25
C ASN A 42 14.76 -4.42 3.71
N ALA A 43 14.20 -3.39 4.30
CA ALA A 43 12.86 -2.89 3.97
C ALA A 43 12.88 -1.89 2.81
N VAL A 44 13.86 -0.98 2.78
CA VAL A 44 14.10 0.01 1.72
C VAL A 44 15.23 -0.48 0.83
N VAL A 45 15.03 -0.48 -0.48
CA VAL A 45 15.97 -1.08 -1.46
C VAL A 45 16.42 -0.12 -2.56
N GLN A 46 15.82 1.06 -2.62
CA GLN A 46 16.30 2.19 -3.44
C GLN A 46 16.28 3.43 -2.54
N PHE A 47 17.44 4.08 -2.42
CA PHE A 47 17.66 5.22 -1.52
C PHE A 47 17.71 6.51 -2.30
N MET A 48 17.24 7.61 -1.72
CA MET A 48 17.21 8.91 -2.39
C MET A 48 17.51 10.09 -1.44
N PRO A 49 18.60 10.03 -0.66
CA PRO A 49 18.89 11.05 0.36
C PRO A 49 19.04 12.45 -0.22
N GLN A 50 19.67 12.59 -1.39
CA GLN A 50 19.88 13.91 -2.02
C GLN A 50 18.55 14.54 -2.43
N GLN A 51 17.64 13.76 -3.07
CA GLN A 51 16.32 14.24 -3.46
C GLN A 51 15.45 14.56 -2.25
N ALA A 52 15.52 13.73 -1.20
CA ALA A 52 14.80 13.96 0.05
C ALA A 52 15.25 15.27 0.72
N MET A 53 16.56 15.50 0.83
CA MET A 53 17.11 16.73 1.41
C MET A 53 16.80 17.96 0.56
N ALA A 54 16.82 17.86 -0.77
CA ALA A 54 16.41 18.95 -1.65
C ALA A 54 14.93 19.32 -1.46
N ALA A 55 14.05 18.30 -1.35
CA ALA A 55 12.63 18.53 -1.07
C ALA A 55 12.40 19.15 0.32
N ALA A 56 13.17 18.73 1.33
CA ALA A 56 13.08 19.29 2.68
C ALA A 56 13.46 20.78 2.69
N LYS A 57 14.57 21.14 2.05
CA LYS A 57 15.01 22.55 1.93
C LYS A 57 13.96 23.41 1.24
N ALA A 58 13.34 22.92 0.16
CA ALA A 58 12.29 23.66 -0.53
C ALA A 58 11.07 23.94 0.36
N ILE A 59 10.73 23.01 1.28
CA ILE A 59 9.68 23.22 2.28
C ILE A 59 10.10 24.25 3.31
N ASP A 60 11.33 24.18 3.83
CA ASP A 60 11.84 25.15 4.80
C ASP A 60 11.89 26.57 4.20
N GLU A 61 12.26 26.70 2.93
CA GLU A 61 12.19 27.97 2.19
C GLU A 61 10.74 28.48 2.06
N ALA A 62 9.76 27.59 1.82
CA ALA A 62 8.35 27.96 1.76
C ALA A 62 7.84 28.44 3.14
N VAL A 63 8.25 27.75 4.22
CA VAL A 63 7.98 28.22 5.60
C VAL A 63 8.54 29.62 5.83
N ALA A 64 9.80 29.85 5.45
CA ALA A 64 10.46 31.14 5.64
C ALA A 64 9.79 32.28 4.85
N ARG A 65 9.18 32.00 3.70
CA ARG A 65 8.38 32.97 2.92
C ARG A 65 6.98 33.19 3.47
N GLY A 66 6.52 32.39 4.43
CA GLY A 66 5.14 32.41 4.93
C GLY A 66 4.11 31.80 3.95
N ASP A 67 4.54 30.93 3.05
CA ASP A 67 3.68 30.27 2.08
C ASP A 67 2.67 29.33 2.78
N ARG A 68 1.50 29.15 2.17
CA ARG A 68 0.53 28.16 2.63
C ARG A 68 1.07 26.75 2.36
N LEU A 69 1.42 26.04 3.41
CA LEU A 69 1.97 24.70 3.31
C LEU A 69 0.91 23.63 2.98
N PRO A 70 1.26 22.64 2.14
CA PRO A 70 0.41 21.49 1.88
C PRO A 70 0.27 20.57 3.11
N PRO A 71 -0.74 19.65 3.12
CA PRO A 71 -1.14 18.94 4.34
C PRO A 71 -0.04 18.02 4.93
N LEU A 72 0.84 17.46 4.12
CA LEU A 72 1.93 16.59 4.55
C LEU A 72 3.32 17.25 4.42
N ALA A 73 3.38 18.59 4.48
CA ALA A 73 4.66 19.31 4.38
C ALA A 73 5.70 18.78 5.37
N GLY A 74 6.84 18.32 4.85
CA GLY A 74 7.95 17.81 5.66
C GLY A 74 7.79 16.39 6.19
N VAL A 75 6.72 15.68 5.88
CA VAL A 75 6.48 14.31 6.35
C VAL A 75 7.29 13.30 5.55
N PRO A 76 8.22 12.53 6.17
CA PRO A 76 8.95 11.46 5.50
C PRO A 76 8.02 10.29 5.16
N VAL A 77 8.04 9.86 3.89
CA VAL A 77 7.23 8.75 3.39
C VAL A 77 8.07 7.77 2.57
N THR A 78 7.58 6.54 2.42
CA THR A 78 8.19 5.53 1.54
C THR A 78 7.22 5.09 0.46
N VAL A 79 7.76 4.71 -0.71
CA VAL A 79 6.99 4.28 -1.88
C VAL A 79 7.41 2.88 -2.29
N LYS A 80 6.46 2.00 -2.59
CA LYS A 80 6.73 0.61 -2.99
C LYS A 80 7.35 0.56 -4.40
N VAL A 81 8.33 -0.33 -4.63
CA VAL A 81 9.06 -0.47 -5.93
C VAL A 81 8.21 -0.93 -7.12
N ASN A 82 6.91 -1.14 -6.95
CA ASN A 82 6.00 -1.55 -8.02
C ASN A 82 5.17 -0.42 -8.64
N VAL A 83 5.39 0.83 -8.24
CA VAL A 83 4.81 2.02 -8.86
C VAL A 83 5.89 2.89 -9.47
N ASP A 84 5.55 3.62 -10.53
CA ASP A 84 6.50 4.51 -11.19
C ASP A 84 6.84 5.71 -10.31
N GLN A 85 8.12 5.96 -10.22
CA GLN A 85 8.70 7.18 -9.66
C GLN A 85 9.77 7.67 -10.64
N GLU A 86 9.64 8.88 -11.11
CA GLU A 86 10.55 9.47 -12.10
C GLU A 86 12.01 9.32 -11.68
N GLY A 87 12.84 8.86 -12.62
CA GLY A 87 14.27 8.65 -12.43
C GLY A 87 14.64 7.35 -11.71
N PHE A 88 13.65 6.52 -11.28
CA PHE A 88 13.89 5.26 -10.58
C PHE A 88 13.31 4.06 -11.32
N ALA A 89 14.00 2.92 -11.20
CA ALA A 89 13.52 1.69 -11.83
C ALA A 89 12.28 1.13 -11.11
N THR A 90 11.22 0.87 -11.85
CA THR A 90 10.01 0.19 -11.37
C THR A 90 10.23 -1.32 -11.41
N THR A 91 11.02 -1.81 -10.45
CA THR A 91 11.54 -3.19 -10.49
C THR A 91 10.50 -4.26 -10.20
N ASN A 92 9.46 -3.93 -9.42
CA ASN A 92 8.45 -4.91 -8.96
C ASN A 92 9.08 -6.23 -8.43
N GLY A 93 10.30 -6.15 -7.85
CA GLY A 93 11.07 -7.29 -7.36
C GLY A 93 11.65 -8.21 -8.44
N LEU A 94 11.75 -7.76 -9.70
CA LEU A 94 12.15 -8.56 -10.85
C LEU A 94 13.50 -8.13 -11.42
N ARG A 95 14.40 -9.11 -11.65
CA ARG A 95 15.69 -8.86 -12.32
C ARG A 95 15.54 -8.31 -13.72
N ILE A 96 14.51 -8.76 -14.47
CA ILE A 96 14.24 -8.30 -15.82
C ILE A 96 13.81 -6.83 -15.89
N GLN A 97 13.31 -6.29 -14.77
CA GLN A 97 12.86 -4.89 -14.64
C GLN A 97 13.86 -4.02 -13.86
N LYS A 98 15.07 -4.51 -13.59
CA LYS A 98 16.06 -3.77 -12.78
C LYS A 98 16.44 -2.41 -13.40
N ASP A 99 16.34 -2.28 -14.71
CA ASP A 99 16.69 -1.08 -15.49
C ASP A 99 15.45 -0.40 -16.12
N LEU A 100 14.23 -0.78 -15.71
CA LEU A 100 12.97 -0.17 -16.18
C LEU A 100 12.75 1.17 -15.48
N VAL A 101 13.53 2.19 -15.88
CA VAL A 101 13.50 3.53 -15.29
C VAL A 101 12.25 4.28 -15.75
N ALA A 102 11.44 4.71 -14.80
CA ALA A 102 10.24 5.50 -15.07
C ALA A 102 10.61 6.92 -15.52
N GLN A 103 9.94 7.42 -16.57
CA GLN A 103 10.13 8.77 -17.12
C GLN A 103 9.21 9.81 -16.47
N GLN A 104 8.28 9.39 -15.64
CA GLN A 104 7.36 10.25 -14.90
C GLN A 104 6.83 9.52 -13.66
N ASP A 105 6.36 10.31 -12.69
CA ASP A 105 5.71 9.79 -11.50
C ASP A 105 4.34 9.18 -11.83
N SER A 106 4.04 8.01 -11.26
CA SER A 106 2.66 7.52 -11.11
C SER A 106 1.81 8.57 -10.38
N PRO A 107 0.51 8.69 -10.68
CA PRO A 107 -0.36 9.65 -9.99
C PRO A 107 -0.27 9.63 -8.46
N VAL A 108 -0.18 8.44 -7.86
CA VAL A 108 -0.07 8.33 -6.40
C VAL A 108 1.23 8.94 -5.85
N VAL A 109 2.33 8.83 -6.59
CA VAL A 109 3.63 9.44 -6.24
C VAL A 109 3.58 10.95 -6.41
N ALA A 110 3.05 11.41 -7.55
CA ALA A 110 2.85 12.84 -7.82
C ALA A 110 1.95 13.50 -6.75
N ASN A 111 0.88 12.83 -6.32
CA ASN A 111 -0.02 13.32 -5.29
C ASN A 111 0.65 13.40 -3.91
N LEU A 112 1.47 12.42 -3.54
CA LEU A 112 2.27 12.50 -2.30
C LEU A 112 3.22 13.70 -2.31
N ARG A 113 3.94 13.94 -3.43
CA ARG A 113 4.81 15.12 -3.60
C ARG A 113 4.00 16.43 -3.53
N LYS A 114 2.87 16.50 -4.22
CA LYS A 114 1.96 17.65 -4.20
C LYS A 114 1.42 17.95 -2.80
N ALA A 115 1.21 16.90 -1.99
CA ALA A 115 0.86 17.06 -0.59
C ALA A 115 2.02 17.50 0.31
N GLY A 116 3.25 17.66 -0.21
CA GLY A 116 4.43 18.08 0.51
C GLY A 116 5.15 16.95 1.25
N ALA A 117 4.78 15.70 0.99
CA ALA A 117 5.47 14.55 1.57
C ALA A 117 6.87 14.37 0.96
N ILE A 118 7.83 14.01 1.80
CA ILE A 118 9.23 13.80 1.42
C ILE A 118 9.47 12.30 1.25
N ILE A 119 9.69 11.87 -0.01
CA ILE A 119 9.96 10.47 -0.30
C ILE A 119 11.44 10.19 0.03
N ILE A 120 11.68 9.37 1.05
CA ILE A 120 13.04 9.04 1.54
C ILE A 120 13.59 7.73 0.98
N GLY A 121 12.73 6.89 0.38
CA GLY A 121 13.17 5.63 -0.19
C GLY A 121 12.04 4.79 -0.76
N ARG A 122 12.44 3.78 -1.55
CA ARG A 122 11.49 2.83 -2.16
C ARG A 122 11.62 1.46 -1.51
N THR A 123 10.48 0.90 -1.15
CA THR A 123 10.36 -0.30 -0.32
C THR A 123 10.24 -1.57 -1.13
N ASN A 124 10.84 -2.64 -0.60
CA ASN A 124 10.87 -3.96 -1.20
C ASN A 124 9.48 -4.58 -1.37
N ALA A 125 9.36 -5.43 -2.38
CA ALA A 125 8.17 -6.24 -2.67
C ALA A 125 8.60 -7.60 -3.22
N PRO A 126 7.80 -8.66 -3.10
CA PRO A 126 8.08 -9.92 -3.80
C PRO A 126 7.93 -9.74 -5.31
N ALA A 127 8.47 -10.69 -6.06
CA ALA A 127 8.36 -10.71 -7.52
C ALA A 127 6.89 -10.60 -7.97
N PHE A 128 6.61 -9.66 -8.89
CA PHE A 128 5.27 -9.31 -9.40
C PHE A 128 4.26 -8.86 -8.34
N SER A 129 4.68 -8.63 -7.09
CA SER A 129 3.77 -8.40 -5.96
C SER A 129 2.76 -9.54 -5.71
N LEU A 130 3.12 -10.79 -6.04
CA LEU A 130 2.21 -11.95 -6.04
C LEU A 130 2.32 -12.88 -4.82
N HIS A 131 3.09 -12.51 -3.79
CA HIS A 131 3.27 -13.35 -2.60
C HIS A 131 2.90 -12.60 -1.32
N TRP A 132 2.50 -13.35 -0.28
CA TRP A 132 2.22 -12.84 1.07
C TRP A 132 3.45 -12.82 1.99
N PHE A 133 4.64 -12.89 1.42
CA PHE A 133 5.93 -12.63 2.05
C PHE A 133 6.72 -11.65 1.19
N CYS A 134 7.79 -11.06 1.70
CA CYS A 134 8.57 -10.06 0.99
C CYS A 134 10.00 -10.56 0.73
N ARG A 135 10.17 -11.31 -0.35
CA ARG A 135 11.48 -11.82 -0.83
C ARG A 135 11.50 -11.91 -2.35
N ASN A 136 12.61 -11.53 -2.96
CA ASN A 136 12.85 -11.69 -4.39
C ASN A 136 14.35 -11.88 -4.67
N SER A 137 14.70 -12.25 -5.91
CA SER A 137 16.08 -12.52 -6.31
C SER A 137 16.89 -11.25 -6.65
N LEU A 138 16.24 -10.07 -6.77
CA LEU A 138 16.92 -8.81 -7.08
C LEU A 138 17.33 -8.08 -5.80
N HIS A 139 16.43 -7.95 -4.83
CA HIS A 139 16.62 -7.14 -3.64
C HIS A 139 16.77 -7.96 -2.35
N GLY A 140 16.57 -9.28 -2.42
CA GLY A 140 16.67 -10.14 -1.25
C GLY A 140 15.40 -10.19 -0.40
N HIS A 141 15.55 -10.48 0.89
CA HIS A 141 14.49 -10.76 1.84
C HIS A 141 14.32 -9.61 2.85
N THR A 142 13.10 -9.11 2.99
CA THR A 142 12.72 -8.18 4.05
C THR A 142 12.30 -8.95 5.30
N LYS A 143 12.85 -8.59 6.45
CA LYS A 143 12.53 -9.18 7.74
C LYS A 143 11.50 -8.35 8.51
N ASN A 144 10.73 -9.01 9.35
CA ASN A 144 9.81 -8.33 10.25
C ASN A 144 10.61 -7.66 11.40
N PRO A 145 10.44 -6.33 11.63
CA PRO A 145 11.20 -5.62 12.67
C PRO A 145 10.78 -6.00 14.10
N LEU A 146 9.57 -6.56 14.28
CA LEU A 146 9.09 -7.00 15.60
C LEU A 146 9.62 -8.38 15.97
N ASN A 147 9.77 -9.26 14.96
CA ASN A 147 10.33 -10.60 15.12
C ASN A 147 10.91 -11.09 13.78
N PRO A 148 12.23 -11.15 13.62
CA PRO A 148 12.87 -11.53 12.37
C PRO A 148 12.62 -13.00 11.94
N ALA A 149 12.07 -13.84 12.83
CA ALA A 149 11.72 -15.23 12.52
C ALA A 149 10.40 -15.37 11.77
N ILE A 150 9.56 -14.32 11.73
CA ILE A 150 8.29 -14.31 11.02
C ILE A 150 8.32 -13.34 9.83
N THR A 151 7.38 -13.54 8.88
CA THR A 151 7.26 -12.67 7.72
C THR A 151 6.75 -11.26 8.10
N PRO A 152 7.21 -10.18 7.45
CA PRO A 152 6.58 -8.86 7.56
C PRO A 152 5.26 -8.78 6.77
N GLY A 153 4.78 -9.92 6.27
CA GLY A 153 3.67 -9.95 5.31
C GLY A 153 4.11 -9.62 3.88
N GLY A 154 3.14 -9.54 3.00
CA GLY A 154 3.36 -9.25 1.57
C GLY A 154 2.02 -8.94 0.86
N SER A 155 2.11 -8.32 -0.29
CA SER A 155 3.31 -7.94 -1.04
C SER A 155 3.92 -6.60 -0.60
N SER A 156 3.27 -5.78 0.24
CA SER A 156 3.84 -4.51 0.73
C SER A 156 4.65 -4.71 2.03
N GLY A 157 5.38 -5.82 2.16
CA GLY A 157 6.14 -6.17 3.34
C GLY A 157 7.32 -5.23 3.61
N GLY A 158 7.93 -4.65 2.58
CA GLY A 158 8.93 -3.60 2.74
C GLY A 158 8.34 -2.32 3.34
N ALA A 159 7.15 -1.90 2.87
CA ALA A 159 6.47 -0.72 3.39
C ALA A 159 6.07 -0.89 4.86
N SER A 160 5.49 -2.06 5.21
CA SER A 160 5.12 -2.33 6.61
C SER A 160 6.34 -2.41 7.53
N ALA A 161 7.40 -3.11 7.10
CA ALA A 161 8.62 -3.22 7.90
C ALA A 161 9.30 -1.86 8.11
N ALA A 162 9.40 -1.04 7.06
CA ALA A 162 9.96 0.31 7.15
C ALA A 162 9.15 1.19 8.12
N THR A 163 7.84 1.29 7.95
CA THR A 163 6.97 2.11 8.78
C THR A 163 6.95 1.65 10.24
N ALA A 164 6.90 0.33 10.50
CA ALA A 164 6.96 -0.22 11.86
C ALA A 164 8.30 0.07 12.54
N ALA A 165 9.40 0.05 11.78
CA ALA A 165 10.74 0.37 12.28
C ALA A 165 10.99 1.88 12.44
N GLY A 166 10.04 2.74 12.06
CA GLY A 166 10.21 4.20 12.10
C GLY A 166 10.92 4.80 10.89
N ILE A 167 11.12 4.06 9.82
CA ILE A 167 11.59 4.57 8.54
C ILE A 167 10.40 5.15 7.79
N GLY A 168 10.27 6.48 7.88
CA GLY A 168 9.10 7.20 7.40
C GLY A 168 7.87 7.04 8.29
N ALA A 169 6.98 8.00 8.25
CA ALA A 169 5.75 8.03 9.03
C ALA A 169 4.59 7.34 8.30
N ILE A 170 4.59 7.40 6.96
CA ILE A 170 3.59 6.77 6.09
C ILE A 170 4.31 5.93 5.03
N GLY A 171 3.87 4.67 4.86
CA GLY A 171 4.28 3.79 3.78
C GLY A 171 3.19 3.70 2.70
N HIS A 172 3.56 3.83 1.42
CA HIS A 172 2.67 3.48 0.32
C HIS A 172 2.73 1.97 0.06
N GLY A 173 1.57 1.35 -0.07
CA GLY A 173 1.40 -0.04 -0.47
C GLY A 173 0.40 -0.22 -1.60
N THR A 174 0.31 -1.45 -2.13
CA THR A 174 -0.72 -1.85 -3.12
C THR A 174 -1.41 -3.12 -2.66
N ASP A 175 -2.71 -3.27 -2.97
CA ASP A 175 -3.52 -4.39 -2.48
C ASP A 175 -4.46 -4.91 -3.58
N ILE A 176 -4.31 -6.18 -3.96
CA ILE A 176 -5.28 -6.95 -4.75
C ILE A 176 -6.01 -7.95 -3.83
N ALA A 177 -5.23 -8.68 -3.03
CA ALA A 177 -5.72 -9.80 -2.22
C ALA A 177 -5.15 -9.76 -0.78
N GLY A 178 -5.09 -8.57 -0.17
CA GLY A 178 -4.61 -8.38 1.19
C GLY A 178 -3.22 -7.74 1.31
N SER A 179 -2.62 -7.28 0.21
CA SER A 179 -1.20 -6.85 0.20
C SER A 179 -0.90 -5.50 0.87
N ILE A 180 -1.87 -4.77 1.40
CA ILE A 180 -1.72 -3.69 2.39
C ILE A 180 -2.11 -4.22 3.76
N ARG A 181 -3.28 -4.84 3.86
CA ARG A 181 -3.94 -5.23 5.11
C ARG A 181 -3.15 -6.30 5.86
N TYR A 182 -2.68 -7.32 5.17
CA TYR A 182 -1.88 -8.39 5.77
C TYR A 182 -0.51 -7.91 6.26
N PRO A 183 0.30 -7.16 5.48
CA PRO A 183 1.53 -6.58 6.02
C PRO A 183 1.30 -5.62 7.20
N ALA A 184 0.23 -4.82 7.19
CA ALA A 184 -0.12 -3.99 8.33
C ALA A 184 -0.37 -4.84 9.59
N TYR A 185 -1.18 -5.88 9.48
CA TYR A 185 -1.41 -6.85 10.56
C TYR A 185 -0.10 -7.49 11.04
N ALA A 186 0.74 -7.98 10.13
CA ALA A 186 1.99 -8.68 10.47
C ALA A 186 3.03 -7.81 11.20
N CYS A 187 2.98 -6.49 11.00
CA CYS A 187 3.92 -5.53 11.60
C CYS A 187 3.27 -4.60 12.63
N GLY A 188 2.04 -4.88 13.08
CA GLY A 188 1.36 -4.10 14.12
C GLY A 188 1.02 -2.66 13.69
N LEU A 189 0.64 -2.47 12.42
CA LEU A 189 0.27 -1.19 11.84
C LEU A 189 -1.21 -1.14 11.47
N HIS A 190 -1.64 0.06 11.09
CA HIS A 190 -2.91 0.28 10.41
C HIS A 190 -2.66 0.38 8.90
N GLY A 191 -3.54 -0.24 8.11
CA GLY A 191 -3.48 -0.19 6.65
C GLY A 191 -4.85 -0.08 6.03
N LEU A 192 -5.01 0.83 5.08
CA LEU A 192 -6.27 1.04 4.37
C LEU A 192 -6.16 0.53 2.93
N ARG A 193 -7.05 -0.42 2.56
CA ARG A 193 -7.35 -0.73 1.17
C ARG A 193 -8.54 0.11 0.73
N PRO A 194 -8.33 1.19 -0.04
CA PRO A 194 -9.42 2.01 -0.54
C PRO A 194 -10.30 1.24 -1.54
N THR A 195 -11.49 1.75 -1.79
CA THR A 195 -12.32 1.32 -2.92
C THR A 195 -11.62 1.66 -4.24
N LEU A 196 -11.78 0.82 -5.27
CA LEU A 196 -11.28 1.11 -6.61
C LEU A 196 -11.77 2.48 -7.09
N GLY A 197 -10.90 3.21 -7.76
CA GLY A 197 -11.18 4.55 -8.26
C GLY A 197 -10.95 5.68 -7.25
N ARG A 198 -10.71 5.37 -5.96
CA ARG A 198 -10.45 6.43 -4.96
C ARG A 198 -9.03 6.98 -5.04
N VAL A 199 -8.04 6.14 -5.31
CA VAL A 199 -6.63 6.54 -5.42
C VAL A 199 -6.18 6.27 -6.85
N PRO A 200 -5.80 7.31 -7.61
CA PRO A 200 -5.27 7.12 -8.96
C PRO A 200 -3.88 6.47 -8.90
N ALA A 201 -3.67 5.39 -9.65
CA ALA A 201 -2.49 4.53 -9.48
C ALA A 201 -2.03 3.81 -10.76
N ILE A 202 -2.05 4.48 -11.89
CA ILE A 202 -1.53 3.94 -13.16
C ILE A 202 0.01 4.01 -13.19
N ASN A 203 0.65 3.05 -13.86
CA ASN A 203 2.07 3.10 -14.23
C ASN A 203 2.21 3.33 -15.74
N PHE A 204 3.28 4.01 -16.14
CA PHE A 204 3.58 4.38 -17.53
C PHE A 204 4.81 3.65 -18.10
N SER A 205 5.62 3.03 -17.22
CA SER A 205 6.88 2.40 -17.61
C SER A 205 6.75 0.96 -18.12
N GLY A 206 5.58 0.36 -18.04
CA GLY A 206 5.35 -1.04 -18.44
C GLY A 206 4.06 -1.22 -19.23
N PRO A 207 3.77 -2.44 -19.69
CA PRO A 207 2.51 -2.74 -20.35
C PRO A 207 1.34 -2.62 -19.36
N ASP A 208 0.17 -2.35 -19.91
CA ASP A 208 -1.07 -2.33 -19.14
C ASP A 208 -1.32 -3.66 -18.44
N ARG A 209 -1.83 -3.59 -17.23
CA ARG A 209 -2.26 -4.78 -16.51
C ARG A 209 -3.50 -5.37 -17.18
N HIS A 210 -3.66 -6.69 -17.07
CA HIS A 210 -4.93 -7.33 -17.44
C HIS A 210 -6.10 -6.69 -16.70
N ILE A 211 -7.27 -6.63 -17.35
CA ILE A 211 -8.47 -5.96 -16.82
C ILE A 211 -8.82 -6.43 -15.40
N GLY A 212 -8.71 -7.72 -15.09
CA GLY A 212 -8.97 -8.24 -13.74
C GLY A 212 -8.01 -7.66 -12.68
N ALA A 213 -6.74 -7.46 -13.03
CA ALA A 213 -5.78 -6.83 -12.15
C ALA A 213 -6.03 -5.31 -12.02
N GLN A 214 -6.48 -4.64 -13.08
CA GLN A 214 -6.86 -3.23 -13.04
C GLN A 214 -8.06 -3.00 -12.11
N LEU A 215 -9.08 -3.86 -12.18
CA LEU A 215 -10.30 -3.77 -11.36
C LEU A 215 -10.09 -4.16 -9.88
N MET A 216 -9.01 -4.84 -9.54
CA MET A 216 -8.76 -5.32 -8.19
C MET A 216 -7.61 -4.61 -7.47
N ALA A 217 -6.61 -4.12 -8.21
CA ALA A 217 -5.44 -3.49 -7.63
C ALA A 217 -5.74 -2.05 -7.19
N VAL A 218 -5.43 -1.75 -5.95
CA VAL A 218 -5.53 -0.39 -5.42
C VAL A 218 -4.25 -0.01 -4.71
N SER A 219 -3.92 1.28 -4.69
CA SER A 219 -2.89 1.86 -3.84
C SER A 219 -3.50 2.39 -2.53
N GLY A 220 -2.74 2.39 -1.46
CA GLY A 220 -3.19 2.93 -0.18
C GLY A 220 -2.08 3.00 0.87
N PRO A 221 -2.34 3.68 1.99
CA PRO A 221 -1.38 3.93 3.05
C PRO A 221 -1.28 2.81 4.07
N LEU A 222 -0.08 2.72 4.68
CA LEU A 222 0.20 2.04 5.94
C LEU A 222 0.81 3.07 6.89
N ALA A 223 0.34 3.10 8.14
CA ALA A 223 0.88 4.02 9.15
C ALA A 223 0.72 3.46 10.58
N ARG A 224 1.37 4.13 11.54
CA ARG A 224 1.30 3.76 12.97
C ARG A 224 0.02 4.23 13.66
N THR A 225 -0.66 5.23 13.10
CA THR A 225 -1.92 5.76 13.65
C THR A 225 -3.01 5.82 12.59
N ILE A 226 -4.28 5.78 13.01
CA ILE A 226 -5.42 5.95 12.09
C ILE A 226 -5.46 7.37 11.50
N ALA A 227 -5.08 8.39 12.27
CA ALA A 227 -4.99 9.76 11.77
C ALA A 227 -4.00 9.88 10.60
N ASP A 228 -2.84 9.21 10.69
CA ASP A 228 -1.85 9.19 9.62
C ASP A 228 -2.30 8.37 8.42
N VAL A 229 -3.05 7.27 8.63
CA VAL A 229 -3.68 6.51 7.54
C VAL A 229 -4.66 7.42 6.79
N ARG A 230 -5.49 8.19 7.50
CA ARG A 230 -6.43 9.14 6.89
C ARG A 230 -5.68 10.21 6.10
N ALA A 231 -4.69 10.87 6.70
CA ALA A 231 -3.91 11.91 6.03
C ALA A 231 -3.17 11.39 4.78
N GLY A 232 -2.58 10.19 4.87
CA GLY A 232 -1.94 9.52 3.73
C GLY A 232 -2.93 9.17 2.62
N TYR A 233 -4.11 8.66 3.00
CA TYR A 233 -5.18 8.37 2.03
C TYR A 233 -5.68 9.62 1.32
N GLU A 234 -5.99 10.70 2.04
CA GLU A 234 -6.46 11.96 1.47
C GLU A 234 -5.45 12.55 0.50
N ALA A 235 -4.15 12.49 0.86
CA ALA A 235 -3.07 12.91 -0.02
C ALA A 235 -3.00 12.05 -1.30
N MET A 236 -3.00 10.72 -1.16
CA MET A 236 -2.92 9.79 -2.30
C MET A 236 -4.15 9.87 -3.22
N ALA A 237 -5.33 10.15 -2.66
CA ALA A 237 -6.62 10.18 -3.37
C ALA A 237 -6.89 11.50 -4.11
N ALA A 238 -5.98 12.46 -4.05
CA ALA A 238 -6.12 13.70 -4.80
C ALA A 238 -6.29 13.43 -6.30
N GLN A 239 -7.00 14.32 -6.97
CA GLN A 239 -7.33 14.19 -8.40
C GLN A 239 -6.06 14.08 -9.26
N ASP A 240 -6.04 13.06 -10.13
CA ASP A 240 -5.12 12.96 -11.25
C ASP A 240 -5.84 12.26 -12.42
N LEU A 241 -6.14 13.01 -13.48
CA LEU A 241 -6.91 12.53 -14.62
C LEU A 241 -6.14 11.59 -15.56
N ARG A 242 -4.86 11.34 -15.30
CA ARG A 242 -4.07 10.34 -16.05
C ARG A 242 -4.53 8.91 -15.76
N ASP A 243 -5.18 8.67 -14.60
CA ASP A 243 -5.79 7.38 -14.30
C ASP A 243 -7.28 7.40 -14.66
N PRO A 244 -7.73 6.65 -15.70
CA PRO A 244 -9.11 6.63 -16.15
C PRO A 244 -10.08 5.99 -15.13
N TRP A 245 -9.56 5.28 -14.13
CA TRP A 245 -10.37 4.67 -13.06
C TRP A 245 -10.67 5.62 -11.91
N TRP A 246 -10.02 6.81 -11.85
CA TRP A 246 -10.25 7.74 -10.76
C TRP A 246 -11.66 8.32 -10.77
N VAL A 247 -12.29 8.35 -9.59
CA VAL A 247 -13.67 8.83 -9.40
C VAL A 247 -13.71 9.94 -8.35
N PRO A 248 -14.30 11.11 -8.65
CA PRO A 248 -14.43 12.23 -7.71
C PRO A 248 -15.52 11.93 -6.66
N VAL A 249 -15.13 11.41 -5.50
CA VAL A 249 -16.03 11.16 -4.37
C VAL A 249 -15.53 11.93 -3.16
N PRO A 250 -16.38 12.66 -2.42
CA PRO A 250 -16.01 13.35 -1.20
C PRO A 250 -15.37 12.41 -0.18
N HIS A 251 -14.44 12.92 0.63
CA HIS A 251 -13.85 12.17 1.74
C HIS A 251 -14.79 12.11 2.94
N ASP A 252 -15.50 13.20 3.18
CA ASP A 252 -16.51 13.29 4.22
C ASP A 252 -17.90 13.06 3.60
N LEU A 253 -18.59 12.06 4.11
CA LEU A 253 -19.96 11.72 3.74
C LEU A 253 -20.89 12.20 4.86
N PRO A 254 -22.18 12.44 4.55
CA PRO A 254 -23.19 12.70 5.57
C PRO A 254 -23.19 11.58 6.62
N ASP A 255 -23.59 11.94 7.84
CA ASP A 255 -23.70 10.97 8.94
C ASP A 255 -24.52 9.75 8.49
N GLN A 256 -23.92 8.58 8.65
CA GLN A 256 -24.54 7.30 8.37
C GLN A 256 -24.93 6.61 9.68
N PRO A 257 -25.95 5.74 9.68
CA PRO A 257 -26.23 4.91 10.85
C PRO A 257 -24.98 4.15 11.27
N LYS A 258 -24.63 4.24 12.55
CA LYS A 258 -23.48 3.55 13.15
C LYS A 258 -23.79 2.07 13.34
N ARG A 259 -23.77 1.30 12.27
CA ARG A 259 -24.06 -0.14 12.27
C ARG A 259 -22.88 -0.95 11.76
N VAL A 260 -22.60 -2.07 12.43
CA VAL A 260 -21.50 -2.99 12.10
C VAL A 260 -21.99 -4.43 12.10
N ALA A 261 -21.67 -5.16 11.04
CA ALA A 261 -21.81 -6.60 10.97
C ALA A 261 -20.51 -7.29 11.40
N LEU A 262 -20.53 -8.06 12.48
CA LEU A 262 -19.40 -8.87 12.95
C LEU A 262 -19.49 -10.26 12.35
N CYS A 263 -18.51 -10.67 11.55
CA CYS A 263 -18.40 -12.04 11.05
C CYS A 263 -17.09 -12.67 11.56
N ILE A 264 -17.20 -13.62 12.48
CA ILE A 264 -16.04 -14.31 13.06
C ILE A 264 -15.53 -15.41 12.11
N SER A 265 -16.45 -16.19 11.52
CA SER A 265 -16.12 -17.37 10.73
C SER A 265 -16.74 -17.26 9.33
N PRO A 266 -16.12 -16.51 8.40
CA PRO A 266 -16.63 -16.37 7.05
C PRO A 266 -16.63 -17.73 6.33
N ASP A 267 -17.75 -18.07 5.68
CA ASP A 267 -17.96 -19.33 4.96
C ASP A 267 -17.78 -20.59 5.84
N GLY A 268 -17.89 -20.48 7.18
CA GLY A 268 -17.65 -21.56 8.11
C GLY A 268 -16.17 -21.98 8.23
N LEU A 269 -15.24 -21.16 7.75
CA LEU A 269 -13.81 -21.42 7.85
C LEU A 269 -13.36 -21.36 9.32
N LYS A 270 -12.50 -22.30 9.69
CA LYS A 270 -11.90 -22.31 11.03
C LYS A 270 -11.03 -21.06 11.23
N VAL A 271 -11.28 -20.35 12.32
CA VAL A 271 -10.53 -19.18 12.75
C VAL A 271 -9.86 -19.48 14.08
N ASP A 272 -8.59 -19.14 14.22
CA ASP A 272 -7.83 -19.32 15.46
C ASP A 272 -8.39 -18.43 16.57
N ALA A 273 -8.44 -18.96 17.80
CA ALA A 273 -9.02 -18.28 18.94
C ALA A 273 -8.50 -16.85 19.18
N PRO A 274 -7.18 -16.56 19.11
CA PRO A 274 -6.70 -15.19 19.27
C PRO A 274 -7.24 -14.20 18.23
N VAL A 275 -7.52 -14.65 17.02
CA VAL A 275 -8.13 -13.79 15.97
C VAL A 275 -9.60 -13.55 16.26
N ALA A 276 -10.35 -14.60 16.63
CA ALA A 276 -11.74 -14.49 17.01
C ALA A 276 -11.92 -13.55 18.22
N ASP A 277 -11.06 -13.67 19.23
CA ASP A 277 -11.10 -12.83 20.44
C ASP A 277 -10.76 -11.36 20.12
N ALA A 278 -9.80 -11.11 19.23
CA ALA A 278 -9.48 -9.75 18.77
C ALA A 278 -10.66 -9.11 18.03
N LEU A 279 -11.38 -9.87 17.19
CA LEU A 279 -12.57 -9.40 16.49
C LEU A 279 -13.71 -9.06 17.48
N ARG A 280 -13.96 -9.91 18.49
CA ARG A 280 -14.96 -9.63 19.54
C ARG A 280 -14.58 -8.42 20.37
N ALA A 281 -13.30 -8.27 20.74
CA ALA A 281 -12.81 -7.11 21.47
C ALA A 281 -12.97 -5.81 20.67
N ALA A 282 -12.74 -5.85 19.35
CA ALA A 282 -12.98 -4.71 18.46
C ALA A 282 -14.48 -4.36 18.39
N ALA A 283 -15.34 -5.38 18.28
CA ALA A 283 -16.79 -5.21 18.25
C ALA A 283 -17.31 -4.58 19.56
N SER A 284 -16.81 -5.03 20.73
CA SER A 284 -17.16 -4.43 22.03
C SER A 284 -16.79 -2.95 22.07
N LYS A 285 -15.57 -2.57 21.65
CA LYS A 285 -15.14 -1.16 21.59
C LYS A 285 -16.00 -0.31 20.67
N LEU A 286 -16.50 -0.87 19.58
CA LEU A 286 -17.43 -0.19 18.68
C LEU A 286 -18.78 0.02 19.33
N ALA A 287 -19.31 -1.00 20.05
CA ALA A 287 -20.55 -0.89 20.82
C ALA A 287 -20.44 0.19 21.92
N ASP A 288 -19.30 0.22 22.64
CA ASP A 288 -19.03 1.25 23.66
C ASP A 288 -18.95 2.67 23.05
N ALA A 289 -18.56 2.76 21.76
CA ALA A 289 -18.54 4.01 20.98
C ALA A 289 -19.91 4.35 20.34
N GLY A 290 -20.97 3.62 20.69
CA GLY A 290 -22.33 3.86 20.23
C GLY A 290 -22.67 3.28 18.85
N TRP A 291 -21.94 2.23 18.40
CA TRP A 291 -22.29 1.49 17.20
C TRP A 291 -23.23 0.32 17.54
N GLU A 292 -24.24 0.11 16.71
CA GLU A 292 -25.04 -1.11 16.71
C GLU A 292 -24.23 -2.24 16.08
N VAL A 293 -23.91 -3.27 16.86
CA VAL A 293 -23.09 -4.41 16.41
C VAL A 293 -23.97 -5.66 16.33
N GLU A 294 -24.05 -6.27 15.15
CA GLU A 294 -24.78 -7.51 14.89
C GLU A 294 -23.79 -8.61 14.49
N GLU A 295 -23.77 -9.75 15.22
CA GLU A 295 -23.00 -10.91 14.78
C GLU A 295 -23.75 -11.63 13.68
N VAL A 296 -23.12 -11.77 12.53
CA VAL A 296 -23.73 -12.35 11.32
C VAL A 296 -22.93 -13.54 10.82
N THR A 297 -23.62 -14.51 10.24
CA THR A 297 -22.99 -15.54 9.41
C THR A 297 -22.88 -14.99 7.99
N ALA A 298 -21.68 -14.75 7.51
CA ALA A 298 -21.48 -14.31 6.12
C ALA A 298 -22.10 -15.35 5.18
N ARG A 299 -22.87 -14.91 4.19
CA ARG A 299 -23.35 -15.80 3.15
C ARG A 299 -22.13 -16.37 2.41
N PRO A 300 -22.13 -17.69 2.12
CA PRO A 300 -21.02 -18.31 1.41
C PRO A 300 -20.71 -17.56 0.12
N CYS A 301 -19.51 -17.00 0.02
CA CYS A 301 -19.00 -16.44 -1.23
C CYS A 301 -18.49 -17.55 -2.16
N LYS A 302 -19.20 -18.68 -2.25
CA LYS A 302 -18.82 -19.83 -3.08
C LYS A 302 -18.51 -19.47 -4.52
N ASN A 303 -19.12 -18.39 -5.03
CA ASN A 303 -18.85 -17.87 -6.37
C ASN A 303 -17.63 -16.95 -6.47
N LEU A 304 -17.09 -16.39 -5.35
CA LEU A 304 -15.91 -15.54 -5.41
C LEU A 304 -14.61 -16.34 -5.63
N GLN A 305 -14.54 -17.58 -5.21
CA GLN A 305 -13.43 -18.47 -5.59
C GLN A 305 -13.47 -18.76 -7.10
N GLY A 306 -14.64 -18.99 -7.67
CA GLY A 306 -14.86 -19.11 -9.12
C GLY A 306 -14.51 -17.82 -9.86
N CYS A 307 -14.91 -16.64 -9.36
CA CYS A 307 -14.55 -15.36 -9.94
C CYS A 307 -13.04 -15.04 -9.86
N LYS A 308 -12.35 -15.40 -8.78
CA LYS A 308 -10.88 -15.26 -8.69
C LYS A 308 -10.16 -16.08 -9.76
N LEU A 309 -10.68 -17.25 -10.10
CA LEU A 309 -10.14 -18.12 -11.16
C LEU A 309 -10.47 -17.59 -12.58
N HIS A 310 -11.58 -16.90 -12.78
CA HIS A 310 -11.98 -16.34 -14.08
C HIS A 310 -11.40 -14.94 -14.36
N PHE A 311 -11.18 -14.12 -13.33
CA PHE A 311 -10.52 -12.81 -13.49
C PHE A 311 -8.99 -12.85 -13.39
N GLY A 312 -8.44 -14.05 -13.50
CA GLY A 312 -7.14 -14.37 -14.06
C GLY A 312 -5.93 -13.83 -13.30
N CYS A 313 -5.40 -14.69 -12.49
CA CYS A 313 -3.97 -14.98 -12.54
C CYS A 313 -3.85 -16.48 -12.85
N PRO A 314 -3.45 -16.89 -14.05
CA PRO A 314 -3.28 -18.30 -14.41
C PRO A 314 -2.28 -19.06 -13.52
N SER A 315 -1.47 -18.32 -12.75
CA SER A 315 -0.41 -18.85 -11.91
C SER A 315 -0.83 -19.27 -10.50
N PHE A 316 -2.10 -19.13 -10.10
CA PHE A 316 -2.60 -19.61 -8.81
C PHE A 316 -3.40 -20.91 -8.87
N ALA A 317 -3.60 -21.47 -10.06
CA ALA A 317 -4.15 -22.82 -10.18
C ALA A 317 -3.05 -23.83 -9.87
N ALA A 318 -3.14 -24.54 -8.73
CA ALA A 318 -2.44 -25.81 -8.58
C ALA A 318 -2.80 -26.69 -9.78
N PRO A 319 -1.85 -27.45 -10.37
CA PRO A 319 -2.15 -28.31 -11.49
C PRO A 319 -3.18 -29.36 -11.05
N GLY A 320 -4.44 -29.16 -11.44
CA GLY A 320 -5.45 -30.19 -11.34
C GLY A 320 -5.09 -31.36 -12.26
N PRO A 321 -5.58 -32.58 -11.99
CA PRO A 321 -5.28 -33.75 -12.80
C PRO A 321 -5.68 -33.46 -14.26
N LYS A 322 -4.78 -33.75 -15.19
CA LYS A 322 -5.03 -33.63 -16.63
C LYS A 322 -6.28 -34.43 -17.01
N PRO A 323 -7.27 -33.83 -17.70
CA PRO A 323 -8.37 -34.62 -18.24
C PRO A 323 -7.80 -35.54 -19.33
N SER A 324 -8.05 -36.82 -19.19
CA SER A 324 -7.78 -37.82 -20.20
C SER A 324 -8.69 -37.60 -21.40
N SER A 325 -8.10 -37.59 -22.60
CA SER A 325 -8.72 -37.60 -23.93
C SER A 325 -9.53 -36.37 -24.35
N ALA A 326 -8.83 -35.44 -25.04
CA ALA A 326 -9.49 -34.48 -25.92
C ALA A 326 -10.06 -35.18 -27.17
N LYS A 327 -11.38 -35.23 -27.30
CA LYS A 327 -12.02 -35.44 -28.60
C LYS A 327 -11.90 -34.18 -29.44
N THR A 328 -11.15 -34.28 -30.53
CA THR A 328 -11.03 -33.24 -31.56
C THR A 328 -12.40 -32.99 -32.18
N ILE A 329 -13.02 -31.85 -31.94
CA ILE A 329 -14.17 -31.38 -32.72
C ILE A 329 -13.62 -30.73 -33.99
N ARG A 330 -13.79 -31.42 -35.14
CA ARG A 330 -13.61 -30.81 -36.46
C ARG A 330 -14.77 -29.85 -36.69
N MET A 331 -14.48 -28.57 -36.88
CA MET A 331 -15.40 -27.63 -37.51
C MET A 331 -15.52 -28.00 -38.98
N GLN A 332 -16.74 -28.38 -39.40
CA GLN A 332 -17.08 -28.52 -40.81
C GLN A 332 -17.27 -27.12 -41.39
N ASP A 333 -16.54 -26.91 -42.46
CA ASP A 333 -16.61 -25.77 -43.35
C ASP A 333 -18.00 -25.77 -44.02
N SER A 334 -18.81 -24.76 -43.80
CA SER A 334 -20.05 -24.52 -44.55
C SER A 334 -19.85 -23.31 -45.45
N SER A 335 -19.47 -23.60 -46.67
CA SER A 335 -19.55 -22.72 -47.86
C SER A 335 -20.96 -22.17 -48.01
N MET A 336 -21.12 -20.84 -47.99
CA MET A 336 -22.30 -20.17 -48.52
C MET A 336 -22.17 -19.97 -50.04
N PRO A 337 -23.23 -20.22 -50.84
CA PRO A 337 -23.32 -19.75 -52.19
C PRO A 337 -23.88 -18.34 -52.27
N ARG A 338 -23.58 -17.65 -53.35
CA ARG A 338 -23.78 -16.26 -53.78
C ARG A 338 -25.10 -15.62 -53.43
#